data_c8285b1812b3203b4841ecddc1a33db3
#
_entry.id   c8285b1812b3203b4841ecddc1a33db3
#
_cell.length_a   1.000
_cell.length_b   1.000
_cell.length_c   1.000
_cell.angle_alpha   90.00
_cell.angle_beta   90.00
_cell.angle_gamma   90.00
#
_symmetry.space_group_name_H-M   'P 1'
#
loop_
_entity.id
_entity.type
_entity.pdbx_description
1 polymer ?
#
loop_
_entity_poly.entity_id
_entity_poly.type
_entity_poly.pdbx_seq_one_letter_code
_entity_poly.pdbx_strand_id
1 'polypeptide(L)'
;MKYLIIVVEGQTEQEFVNDILRPYFAEHGIYHVSARLIRTSRSGKGGFVNFQHLLNDVNKILTKEQDAVVTTFFDFFRCPTNMPGYEEAMKKENHQEAVEILENKMDELFGNTHFVPYIQLHEFEALLFSSNKGFKTYWENEQIKKAEEIIAQYSNPEDINSRPEKAPSKRILKIKSNYDKVAEGNLLAMEVGIEEMLNRSP
;
A
#
# COMPACT_ATOMS: atom_id res chain seq x y z
N MET A 1 19.16 17.83 3.65
CA MET A 1 18.02 17.36 4.44
C MET A 1 17.35 16.29 3.60
N LYS A 2 17.04 15.09 4.15
CA LYS A 2 16.43 14.03 3.36
C LYS A 2 14.91 14.22 3.35
N TYR A 3 14.33 14.35 2.16
CA TYR A 3 12.88 14.43 1.94
C TYR A 3 12.43 13.13 1.27
N LEU A 4 11.33 12.55 1.77
CA LEU A 4 10.66 11.42 1.15
C LEU A 4 9.24 11.81 0.77
N ILE A 5 8.91 11.64 -0.50
CA ILE A 5 7.56 11.88 -0.99
C ILE A 5 6.99 10.55 -1.47
N ILE A 6 5.89 10.13 -0.86
CA ILE A 6 5.21 8.88 -1.17
C ILE A 6 3.94 9.23 -1.96
N VAL A 7 3.90 8.82 -3.22
CA VAL A 7 2.73 9.01 -4.08
C VAL A 7 1.77 7.86 -3.85
N VAL A 8 0.55 8.17 -3.41
CA VAL A 8 -0.45 7.19 -2.95
C VAL A 8 -1.72 7.24 -3.79
N GLU A 9 -2.45 6.12 -3.85
CA GLU A 9 -3.68 6.02 -4.60
C GLU A 9 -4.84 6.74 -3.92
N GLY A 10 -5.03 6.53 -2.63
CA GLY A 10 -6.21 6.92 -1.89
C GLY A 10 -5.95 7.48 -0.50
N GLN A 11 -7.05 7.83 0.16
CA GLN A 11 -7.04 8.46 1.48
C GLN A 11 -6.52 7.50 2.56
N THR A 12 -6.82 6.21 2.47
CA THR A 12 -6.35 5.20 3.43
C THR A 12 -4.82 5.11 3.44
N GLU A 13 -4.22 5.01 2.25
CA GLU A 13 -2.77 4.97 2.09
C GLU A 13 -2.13 6.29 2.54
N GLN A 14 -2.80 7.43 2.29
CA GLN A 14 -2.34 8.73 2.76
C GLN A 14 -2.30 8.82 4.29
N GLU A 15 -3.33 8.35 4.97
CA GLU A 15 -3.38 8.33 6.44
C GLU A 15 -2.36 7.34 7.01
N PHE A 16 -2.19 6.16 6.40
CA PHE A 16 -1.15 5.21 6.78
C PHE A 16 0.26 5.82 6.70
N VAL A 17 0.55 6.55 5.64
CA VAL A 17 1.82 7.26 5.51
C VAL A 17 1.98 8.31 6.60
N ASN A 18 0.95 9.11 6.88
CA ASN A 18 1.02 10.20 7.85
C ASN A 18 1.13 9.72 9.29
N ASP A 19 0.36 8.69 9.65
CA ASP A 19 0.16 8.28 11.04
C ASP A 19 1.13 7.16 11.46
N ILE A 20 1.63 6.36 10.51
CA ILE A 20 2.46 5.19 10.80
C ILE A 20 3.84 5.32 10.17
N LEU A 21 3.94 5.50 8.84
CA LEU A 21 5.24 5.55 8.18
C LEU A 21 6.05 6.79 8.52
N ARG A 22 5.41 7.94 8.62
CA ARG A 22 6.11 9.19 8.96
C ARG A 22 6.77 9.18 10.34
N PRO A 23 6.12 8.74 11.45
CA PRO A 23 6.80 8.54 12.73
C PRO A 23 7.95 7.54 12.64
N TYR A 24 7.73 6.40 12.01
CA TYR A 24 8.75 5.37 11.81
C TYR A 24 9.98 5.91 11.09
N PHE A 25 9.81 6.61 9.97
CA PHE A 25 10.92 7.21 9.24
C PHE A 25 11.62 8.31 10.03
N ALA A 26 10.90 9.05 10.88
CA ALA A 26 11.51 10.06 11.75
C ALA A 26 12.46 9.42 12.77
N GLU A 27 12.13 8.28 13.34
CA GLU A 27 13.00 7.49 14.23
C GLU A 27 14.25 6.99 13.49
N HIS A 28 14.18 6.82 12.16
CA HIS A 28 15.29 6.42 11.30
C HIS A 28 16.01 7.61 10.63
N GLY A 29 15.79 8.84 11.11
CA GLY A 29 16.50 10.04 10.66
C GLY A 29 15.95 10.69 9.38
N ILE A 30 14.76 10.28 8.92
CA ILE A 30 14.05 10.91 7.78
C ILE A 30 12.87 11.69 8.33
N TYR A 31 13.08 12.97 8.63
CA TYR A 31 12.07 13.80 9.32
C TYR A 31 11.02 14.42 8.39
N HIS A 32 11.27 14.46 7.10
CA HIS A 32 10.38 15.06 6.12
C HIS A 32 9.79 13.98 5.21
N VAL A 33 8.68 13.41 5.63
CA VAL A 33 7.90 12.44 4.85
C VAL A 33 6.54 13.05 4.54
N SER A 34 6.11 12.99 3.30
CA SER A 34 4.78 13.47 2.89
C SER A 34 4.12 12.53 1.91
N ALA A 35 2.82 12.29 2.10
CA ALA A 35 1.98 11.59 1.14
C ALA A 35 1.43 12.57 0.09
N ARG A 36 1.37 12.13 -1.17
CA ARG A 36 0.78 12.87 -2.28
C ARG A 36 -0.22 12.00 -3.02
N LEU A 37 -1.48 12.39 -3.02
CA LEU A 37 -2.51 11.69 -3.78
C LEU A 37 -2.30 11.86 -5.28
N ILE A 38 -2.42 10.75 -6.04
CA ILE A 38 -2.45 10.78 -7.51
C ILE A 38 -3.66 11.60 -7.97
N ARG A 39 -3.45 12.56 -8.85
CA ARG A 39 -4.52 13.40 -9.41
C ARG A 39 -5.18 12.72 -10.59
N THR A 40 -6.29 12.03 -10.36
CA THR A 40 -7.01 11.27 -11.39
C THR A 40 -8.06 12.06 -12.15
N SER A 41 -8.52 13.21 -11.61
CA SER A 41 -9.47 14.13 -12.26
C SER A 41 -9.45 15.51 -11.62
N ARG A 42 -10.06 16.52 -12.28
CA ARG A 42 -10.25 17.86 -11.70
C ARG A 42 -11.13 17.86 -10.45
N SER A 43 -12.01 16.85 -10.30
CA SER A 43 -12.94 16.71 -9.17
C SER A 43 -12.39 15.84 -8.03
N GLY A 44 -11.21 15.22 -8.17
CA GLY A 44 -10.59 14.40 -7.12
C GLY A 44 -11.31 13.08 -6.81
N LYS A 45 -12.31 12.69 -7.61
CA LYS A 45 -13.06 11.44 -7.44
C LYS A 45 -12.61 10.43 -8.50
N GLY A 46 -11.86 9.41 -8.10
CA GLY A 46 -11.49 8.30 -8.97
C GLY A 46 -10.17 7.68 -8.53
N GLY A 47 -10.10 6.34 -8.47
CA GLY A 47 -8.90 5.59 -8.15
C GLY A 47 -7.84 5.67 -9.25
N PHE A 48 -6.72 5.01 -9.04
CA PHE A 48 -5.60 4.92 -9.99
C PHE A 48 -5.98 4.07 -11.22
N VAL A 49 -6.59 4.69 -12.22
CA VAL A 49 -7.12 4.01 -13.43
C VAL A 49 -6.27 4.22 -14.69
N ASN A 50 -5.23 5.08 -14.63
CA ASN A 50 -4.41 5.42 -15.78
C ASN A 50 -2.99 5.80 -15.34
N PHE A 51 -2.01 5.04 -15.83
CA PHE A 51 -0.59 5.26 -15.54
C PHE A 51 -0.10 6.66 -15.94
N GLN A 52 -0.66 7.28 -17.00
CA GLN A 52 -0.25 8.62 -17.41
C GLN A 52 -0.46 9.68 -16.30
N HIS A 53 -1.45 9.50 -15.42
CA HIS A 53 -1.63 10.39 -14.27
C HIS A 53 -0.47 10.29 -13.29
N LEU A 54 -0.06 9.06 -12.94
CA LEU A 54 1.10 8.82 -12.10
C LEU A 54 2.37 9.41 -12.73
N LEU A 55 2.62 9.10 -14.00
CA LEU A 55 3.79 9.59 -14.74
C LEU A 55 3.88 11.13 -14.70
N ASN A 56 2.76 11.80 -14.95
CA ASN A 56 2.71 13.26 -14.93
C ASN A 56 2.96 13.84 -13.52
N ASP A 57 2.38 13.22 -12.49
CA ASP A 57 2.50 13.74 -11.13
C ASP A 57 3.90 13.46 -10.56
N VAL A 58 4.46 12.27 -10.76
CA VAL A 58 5.84 11.95 -10.35
C VAL A 58 6.84 12.86 -11.05
N ASN A 59 6.74 13.05 -12.37
CA ASN A 59 7.64 13.95 -13.10
C ASN A 59 7.56 15.39 -12.61
N LYS A 60 6.37 15.89 -12.27
CA LYS A 60 6.22 17.23 -11.68
C LYS A 60 6.89 17.33 -10.31
N ILE A 61 6.80 16.26 -9.49
CA ILE A 61 7.43 16.24 -8.18
C ILE A 61 8.95 16.22 -8.36
N LEU A 62 9.50 15.29 -9.14
CA LEU A 62 10.93 15.19 -9.41
C LEU A 62 11.53 16.48 -9.99
N THR A 63 10.78 17.21 -10.78
CA THR A 63 11.22 18.50 -11.35
C THR A 63 11.26 19.60 -10.29
N LYS A 64 10.32 19.61 -9.36
CA LYS A 64 10.16 20.69 -8.37
C LYS A 64 10.94 20.45 -7.08
N GLU A 65 11.04 19.19 -6.67
CA GLU A 65 11.59 18.76 -5.39
C GLU A 65 12.86 17.94 -5.65
N GLN A 66 13.88 18.60 -6.22
CA GLN A 66 15.11 17.92 -6.70
C GLN A 66 15.89 17.19 -5.62
N ASP A 67 15.74 17.58 -4.36
CA ASP A 67 16.42 16.95 -3.20
C ASP A 67 15.58 15.83 -2.57
N ALA A 68 14.36 15.57 -3.09
CA ALA A 68 13.47 14.57 -2.55
C ALA A 68 13.69 13.20 -3.21
N VAL A 69 13.63 12.14 -2.42
CA VAL A 69 13.37 10.79 -2.93
C VAL A 69 11.86 10.64 -3.08
N VAL A 70 11.45 10.16 -4.24
CA VAL A 70 10.04 9.93 -4.55
C VAL A 70 9.80 8.42 -4.67
N THR A 71 8.79 7.92 -4.00
CA THR A 71 8.33 6.53 -4.12
C THR A 71 6.83 6.47 -4.34
N THR A 72 6.33 5.31 -4.65
CA THR A 72 4.90 5.05 -4.83
C THR A 72 4.39 4.10 -3.76
N PHE A 73 3.09 4.13 -3.47
CA PHE A 73 2.44 3.17 -2.60
C PHE A 73 1.00 2.99 -3.10
N PHE A 74 0.79 1.99 -3.91
CA PHE A 74 -0.50 1.58 -4.44
C PHE A 74 -0.53 0.06 -4.66
N ASP A 75 -1.72 -0.46 -4.82
CA ASP A 75 -2.07 -1.86 -4.81
C ASP A 75 -1.85 -2.50 -6.20
N PHE A 76 -1.14 -3.64 -6.26
CA PHE A 76 -0.88 -4.38 -7.49
C PHE A 76 -2.17 -4.77 -8.23
N PHE A 77 -3.20 -5.22 -7.52
CA PHE A 77 -4.45 -5.68 -8.14
C PHE A 77 -5.29 -4.55 -8.74
N ARG A 78 -4.93 -3.31 -8.46
CA ARG A 78 -5.57 -2.11 -9.04
C ARG A 78 -4.69 -1.39 -10.06
N CYS A 79 -3.57 -1.98 -10.42
CA CYS A 79 -2.69 -1.41 -11.42
C CYS A 79 -3.42 -1.22 -12.76
N PRO A 80 -3.33 -0.04 -13.38
CA PRO A 80 -3.91 0.21 -14.69
C PRO A 80 -3.29 -0.70 -15.76
N THR A 81 -4.11 -1.15 -16.69
CA THR A 81 -3.65 -2.02 -17.79
C THR A 81 -2.64 -1.36 -18.73
N ASN A 82 -2.53 -0.03 -18.68
CA ASN A 82 -1.55 0.73 -19.44
C ASN A 82 -0.24 1.01 -18.68
N MET A 83 0.01 0.30 -17.58
CA MET A 83 1.33 0.34 -16.93
C MET A 83 2.42 -0.28 -17.81
N PRO A 84 3.64 0.28 -17.77
CA PRO A 84 4.78 -0.34 -18.44
C PRO A 84 5.01 -1.75 -17.89
N GLY A 85 5.14 -2.73 -18.79
CA GLY A 85 5.34 -4.14 -18.42
C GLY A 85 4.07 -4.90 -18.00
N TYR A 86 2.87 -4.29 -18.03
CA TYR A 86 1.63 -4.92 -17.54
C TYR A 86 1.35 -6.28 -18.19
N GLU A 87 1.45 -6.39 -19.53
CA GLU A 87 1.19 -7.65 -20.24
C GLU A 87 2.18 -8.76 -19.89
N GLU A 88 3.44 -8.39 -19.60
CA GLU A 88 4.49 -9.32 -19.17
C GLU A 88 4.24 -9.77 -17.72
N ALA A 89 3.96 -8.83 -16.84
CA ALA A 89 3.66 -9.09 -15.44
C ALA A 89 2.44 -10.01 -15.25
N MET A 90 1.36 -9.77 -16.02
CA MET A 90 0.13 -10.58 -15.92
C MET A 90 0.26 -12.01 -16.47
N LYS A 91 1.39 -12.38 -17.10
CA LYS A 91 1.69 -13.77 -17.48
C LYS A 91 2.36 -14.57 -16.38
N LYS A 92 2.79 -13.90 -15.30
CA LYS A 92 3.44 -14.56 -14.16
C LYS A 92 2.41 -15.19 -13.24
N GLU A 93 2.68 -16.44 -12.82
CA GLU A 93 1.90 -17.11 -11.77
C GLU A 93 2.26 -16.57 -10.39
N ASN A 94 3.52 -16.18 -10.20
CA ASN A 94 4.01 -15.55 -8.98
C ASN A 94 3.78 -14.04 -9.04
N HIS A 95 2.93 -13.53 -8.15
CA HIS A 95 2.59 -12.12 -8.09
C HIS A 95 3.78 -11.23 -7.65
N GLN A 96 4.70 -11.75 -6.87
CA GLN A 96 5.92 -11.01 -6.50
C GLN A 96 6.80 -10.76 -7.74
N GLU A 97 7.01 -11.79 -8.59
CA GLU A 97 7.70 -11.61 -9.88
C GLU A 97 6.96 -10.60 -10.77
N ALA A 98 5.63 -10.60 -10.73
CA ALA A 98 4.84 -9.66 -11.51
C ALA A 98 5.05 -8.20 -11.02
N VAL A 99 5.07 -7.99 -9.70
CA VAL A 99 5.37 -6.68 -9.09
C VAL A 99 6.78 -6.23 -9.46
N GLU A 100 7.78 -7.09 -9.34
CA GLU A 100 9.17 -6.78 -9.71
C GLU A 100 9.31 -6.34 -11.17
N ILE A 101 8.57 -6.96 -12.09
CA ILE A 101 8.55 -6.54 -13.51
C ILE A 101 8.00 -5.12 -13.64
N LEU A 102 6.87 -4.83 -12.98
CA LEU A 102 6.26 -3.50 -13.05
C LEU A 102 7.16 -2.42 -12.45
N GLU A 103 7.76 -2.69 -11.30
CA GLU A 103 8.68 -1.76 -10.62
C GLU A 103 9.93 -1.51 -11.48
N ASN A 104 10.55 -2.55 -12.03
CA ASN A 104 11.69 -2.42 -12.92
C ASN A 104 11.34 -1.61 -14.19
N LYS A 105 10.16 -1.84 -14.78
CA LYS A 105 9.71 -1.06 -15.95
C LYS A 105 9.39 0.39 -15.62
N MET A 106 8.91 0.66 -14.43
CA MET A 106 8.74 2.04 -13.94
C MET A 106 10.10 2.71 -13.73
N ASP A 107 11.05 2.03 -13.09
CA ASP A 107 12.40 2.54 -12.86
C ASP A 107 13.09 2.87 -14.20
N GLU A 108 13.07 1.94 -15.15
CA GLU A 108 13.59 2.16 -16.51
C GLU A 108 12.94 3.39 -17.19
N LEU A 109 11.62 3.54 -17.07
CA LEU A 109 10.88 4.62 -17.73
C LEU A 109 11.19 5.99 -17.13
N PHE A 110 11.25 6.08 -15.81
CA PHE A 110 11.56 7.35 -15.12
C PHE A 110 13.04 7.70 -15.24
N GLY A 111 13.94 6.69 -15.24
CA GLY A 111 15.38 6.88 -15.39
C GLY A 111 15.98 7.89 -14.44
N ASN A 112 15.44 8.01 -13.23
CA ASN A 112 15.80 9.03 -12.24
C ASN A 112 16.22 8.38 -10.92
N THR A 113 17.44 8.62 -10.49
CA THR A 113 18.01 8.05 -9.27
C THR A 113 17.30 8.46 -7.98
N HIS A 114 16.44 9.48 -8.02
CA HIS A 114 15.62 9.93 -6.91
C HIS A 114 14.20 9.32 -6.94
N PHE A 115 13.90 8.48 -7.92
CA PHE A 115 12.64 7.73 -7.95
C PHE A 115 12.90 6.26 -7.60
N VAL A 116 12.16 5.76 -6.64
CA VAL A 116 12.20 4.36 -6.21
C VAL A 116 10.77 3.85 -6.28
N PRO A 117 10.37 3.12 -7.35
CA PRO A 117 9.03 2.58 -7.46
C PRO A 117 8.78 1.54 -6.37
N TYR A 118 7.58 1.55 -5.82
CA TYR A 118 7.10 0.54 -4.90
C TYR A 118 5.63 0.25 -5.17
N ILE A 119 5.29 -1.01 -5.31
CA ILE A 119 3.93 -1.51 -5.51
C ILE A 119 3.62 -2.50 -4.41
N GLN A 120 2.63 -2.19 -3.58
CA GLN A 120 2.14 -3.09 -2.55
C GLN A 120 1.52 -4.33 -3.21
N LEU A 121 1.99 -5.51 -2.88
CA LEU A 121 1.55 -6.77 -3.51
C LEU A 121 0.04 -7.00 -3.35
N HIS A 122 -0.51 -6.64 -2.19
CA HIS A 122 -1.94 -6.78 -1.89
C HIS A 122 -2.55 -5.50 -1.32
N GLU A 123 -3.87 -5.53 -1.10
CA GLU A 123 -4.59 -4.44 -0.45
C GLU A 123 -3.95 -4.10 0.91
N PHE A 124 -3.99 -2.83 1.26
CA PHE A 124 -3.57 -2.34 2.58
C PHE A 124 -4.08 -3.22 3.74
N GLU A 125 -5.30 -3.73 3.64
CA GLU A 125 -5.90 -4.59 4.65
C GLU A 125 -5.15 -5.91 4.87
N ALA A 126 -4.30 -6.35 3.96
CA ALA A 126 -3.43 -7.50 4.19
C ALA A 126 -2.49 -7.25 5.39
N LEU A 127 -1.92 -6.06 5.47
CA LEU A 127 -1.01 -5.66 6.53
C LEU A 127 -1.65 -5.71 7.93
N LEU A 128 -2.97 -5.54 8.02
CA LEU A 128 -3.71 -5.64 9.29
C LEU A 128 -3.68 -7.06 9.89
N PHE A 129 -3.49 -8.08 9.07
CA PHE A 129 -3.35 -9.47 9.50
C PHE A 129 -1.91 -9.85 9.90
N SER A 130 -0.98 -8.91 9.93
CA SER A 130 0.38 -9.15 10.45
C SER A 130 0.37 -9.48 11.94
N SER A 131 -0.62 -8.99 12.69
CA SER A 131 -0.81 -9.29 14.11
C SER A 131 -2.28 -9.22 14.50
N ASN A 132 -2.65 -9.88 15.60
CA ASN A 132 -3.99 -9.76 16.18
C ASN A 132 -4.15 -8.53 17.10
N LYS A 133 -3.10 -7.73 17.32
CA LYS A 133 -3.11 -6.60 18.28
C LYS A 133 -4.21 -5.59 17.97
N GLY A 134 -4.31 -5.15 16.70
CA GLY A 134 -5.34 -4.20 16.29
C GLY A 134 -6.75 -4.73 16.53
N PHE A 135 -7.00 -5.96 16.12
CA PHE A 135 -8.31 -6.59 16.33
C PHE A 135 -8.65 -6.72 17.82
N LYS A 136 -7.69 -7.11 18.68
CA LYS A 136 -7.89 -7.23 20.13
C LYS A 136 -8.24 -5.91 20.80
N THR A 137 -7.77 -4.79 20.28
CA THR A 137 -8.03 -3.48 20.85
C THR A 137 -9.42 -2.96 20.51
N TYR A 138 -9.93 -3.24 19.29
CA TYR A 138 -11.13 -2.56 18.79
C TYR A 138 -12.32 -3.47 18.49
N TRP A 139 -12.14 -4.81 18.51
CA TRP A 139 -13.16 -5.74 18.05
C TRP A 139 -13.71 -6.61 19.19
N GLU A 140 -14.90 -7.19 18.98
CA GLU A 140 -15.52 -8.13 19.91
C GLU A 140 -14.86 -9.50 19.85
N ASN A 141 -14.96 -10.28 20.93
CA ASN A 141 -14.29 -11.58 21.07
C ASN A 141 -14.55 -12.55 19.91
N GLU A 142 -15.76 -12.61 19.37
CA GLU A 142 -16.07 -13.48 18.23
C GLU A 142 -15.40 -13.01 16.93
N GLN A 143 -15.30 -11.69 16.74
CA GLN A 143 -14.63 -11.09 15.59
C GLN A 143 -13.12 -11.32 15.66
N ILE A 144 -12.53 -11.11 16.84
CA ILE A 144 -11.11 -11.38 17.12
C ILE A 144 -10.77 -12.84 16.77
N LYS A 145 -11.57 -13.80 17.24
CA LYS A 145 -11.36 -15.22 16.98
C LYS A 145 -11.33 -15.56 15.50
N LYS A 146 -12.24 -14.99 14.72
CA LYS A 146 -12.27 -15.16 13.25
C LYS A 146 -11.04 -14.52 12.57
N ALA A 147 -10.57 -13.36 13.05
CA ALA A 147 -9.35 -12.74 12.55
C ALA A 147 -8.11 -13.60 12.87
N GLU A 148 -8.02 -14.14 14.10
CA GLU A 148 -6.95 -15.04 14.52
C GLU A 148 -6.92 -16.35 13.69
N GLU A 149 -8.08 -16.88 13.32
CA GLU A 149 -8.18 -18.05 12.44
C GLU A 149 -7.59 -17.75 11.03
N ILE A 150 -7.75 -16.53 10.54
CA ILE A 150 -7.14 -16.10 9.28
C ILE A 150 -5.63 -15.95 9.45
N ILE A 151 -5.17 -15.24 10.48
CA ILE A 151 -3.74 -15.04 10.77
C ILE A 151 -3.00 -16.39 10.90
N ALA A 152 -3.63 -17.38 11.52
CA ALA A 152 -3.04 -18.71 11.70
C ALA A 152 -2.90 -19.51 10.40
N GLN A 153 -3.69 -19.19 9.35
CA GLN A 153 -3.64 -19.88 8.07
C GLN A 153 -2.51 -19.40 7.15
N TYR A 154 -1.98 -18.20 7.39
CA TYR A 154 -1.03 -17.54 6.49
C TYR A 154 0.20 -17.07 7.28
N SER A 155 1.38 -17.54 6.89
CA SER A 155 2.65 -17.08 7.47
C SER A 155 2.97 -15.65 7.03
N ASN A 156 2.70 -15.35 5.77
CA ASN A 156 2.76 -14.01 5.19
C ASN A 156 1.34 -13.52 4.94
N PRO A 157 0.90 -12.38 5.50
CA PRO A 157 -0.42 -11.82 5.24
C PRO A 157 -0.66 -11.45 3.77
N GLU A 158 0.39 -11.25 3.00
CA GLU A 158 0.28 -11.02 1.56
C GLU A 158 -0.11 -12.27 0.76
N ASP A 159 -0.11 -13.46 1.37
CA ASP A 159 -0.65 -14.69 0.78
C ASP A 159 -2.18 -14.81 0.92
N ILE A 160 -2.82 -13.87 1.64
CA ILE A 160 -4.27 -13.95 1.94
C ILE A 160 -5.14 -13.82 0.68
N ASN A 161 -4.61 -13.29 -0.41
CA ASN A 161 -5.37 -13.00 -1.61
C ASN A 161 -5.16 -14.02 -2.73
N SER A 162 -5.96 -15.04 -2.79
CA SER A 162 -5.97 -15.96 -3.95
C SER A 162 -7.06 -15.66 -4.99
N ARG A 163 -8.06 -14.83 -4.66
CA ARG A 163 -9.20 -14.47 -5.53
C ARG A 163 -9.89 -13.20 -5.04
N PRO A 164 -10.53 -12.38 -5.92
CA PRO A 164 -11.20 -11.13 -5.53
C PRO A 164 -12.20 -11.27 -4.37
N GLU A 165 -12.93 -12.41 -4.31
CA GLU A 165 -13.92 -12.65 -3.25
C GLU A 165 -13.28 -12.97 -1.89
N LYS A 166 -12.00 -13.32 -1.88
CA LYS A 166 -11.21 -13.69 -0.70
C LYS A 166 -10.18 -12.61 -0.35
N ALA A 167 -10.23 -11.47 -1.00
CA ALA A 167 -9.37 -10.33 -0.72
C ALA A 167 -9.41 -9.94 0.77
N PRO A 168 -8.32 -9.43 1.35
CA PRO A 168 -8.23 -9.05 2.76
C PRO A 168 -9.41 -8.16 3.21
N SER A 169 -9.74 -7.13 2.46
CA SER A 169 -10.88 -6.24 2.75
C SER A 169 -12.21 -7.00 2.79
N LYS A 170 -12.42 -8.00 1.92
CA LYS A 170 -13.64 -8.81 1.91
C LYS A 170 -13.72 -9.76 3.10
N ARG A 171 -12.59 -10.24 3.60
CA ARG A 171 -12.52 -11.05 4.82
C ARG A 171 -12.87 -10.21 6.04
N ILE A 172 -12.33 -9.00 6.14
CA ILE A 172 -12.69 -8.04 7.19
C ILE A 172 -14.18 -7.74 7.19
N LEU A 173 -14.75 -7.39 6.04
CA LEU A 173 -16.19 -7.12 5.91
C LEU A 173 -17.10 -8.31 6.22
N LYS A 174 -16.63 -9.56 6.04
CA LYS A 174 -17.36 -10.77 6.48
C LYS A 174 -17.33 -10.93 8.00
N ILE A 175 -16.28 -10.48 8.68
CA ILE A 175 -16.17 -10.52 10.13
C ILE A 175 -16.95 -9.35 10.75
N LYS A 176 -16.80 -8.16 10.19
CA LYS A 176 -17.39 -6.90 10.66
C LYS A 176 -17.96 -6.12 9.47
N SER A 177 -19.26 -6.28 9.23
CA SER A 177 -19.93 -5.74 8.04
C SER A 177 -19.95 -4.20 7.96
N ASN A 178 -19.80 -3.51 9.09
CA ASN A 178 -19.73 -2.07 9.21
C ASN A 178 -18.29 -1.53 9.31
N TYR A 179 -17.29 -2.33 8.91
CA TYR A 179 -15.90 -1.88 8.87
C TYR A 179 -15.73 -0.70 7.92
N ASP A 180 -15.10 0.37 8.44
CA ASP A 180 -14.71 1.54 7.66
C ASP A 180 -13.20 1.49 7.41
N LYS A 181 -12.82 1.35 6.15
CA LYS A 181 -11.41 1.21 5.72
C LYS A 181 -10.56 2.41 6.16
N VAL A 182 -11.08 3.62 5.99
CA VAL A 182 -10.32 4.84 6.27
C VAL A 182 -10.20 5.06 7.77
N ALA A 183 -11.33 5.10 8.47
CA ALA A 183 -11.33 5.43 9.90
C ALA A 183 -10.79 4.29 10.77
N GLU A 184 -11.23 3.05 10.51
CA GLU A 184 -10.89 1.91 11.37
C GLU A 184 -9.60 1.19 10.93
N GLY A 185 -9.36 1.13 9.62
CA GLY A 185 -8.16 0.47 9.08
C GLY A 185 -6.87 1.06 9.63
N ASN A 186 -6.78 2.37 9.71
CA ASN A 186 -5.62 3.06 10.28
C ASN A 186 -5.45 2.82 11.79
N LEU A 187 -6.55 2.82 12.57
CA LEU A 187 -6.49 2.50 13.99
C LEU A 187 -5.97 1.08 14.24
N LEU A 188 -6.46 0.11 13.45
CA LEU A 188 -5.97 -1.26 13.50
C LEU A 188 -4.48 -1.33 13.14
N ALA A 189 -4.06 -0.61 12.09
CA ALA A 189 -2.68 -0.59 11.63
C ALA A 189 -1.71 0.04 12.67
N MET A 190 -2.14 1.09 13.37
CA MET A 190 -1.36 1.69 14.45
C MET A 190 -1.09 0.70 15.58
N GLU A 191 -2.08 -0.09 15.98
CA GLU A 191 -1.94 -1.12 17.02
C GLU A 191 -1.09 -2.32 16.56
N VAL A 192 -1.19 -2.70 15.28
CA VAL A 192 -0.31 -3.74 14.71
C VAL A 192 1.14 -3.27 14.77
N GLY A 193 1.40 -2.05 14.32
CA GLY A 193 2.71 -1.43 14.27
C GLY A 193 3.54 -1.88 13.08
N ILE A 194 4.39 -0.98 12.58
CA ILE A 194 5.18 -1.20 11.37
C ILE A 194 6.19 -2.35 11.52
N GLU A 195 6.76 -2.56 12.70
CA GLU A 195 7.72 -3.63 12.96
C GLU A 195 7.10 -5.02 12.75
N GLU A 196 5.86 -5.22 13.22
CA GLU A 196 5.14 -6.49 12.99
C GLU A 196 4.79 -6.68 11.51
N MET A 197 4.46 -5.59 10.80
CA MET A 197 4.22 -5.64 9.36
C MET A 197 5.48 -6.04 8.61
N LEU A 198 6.62 -5.42 8.89
CA LEU A 198 7.92 -5.74 8.29
C LEU A 198 8.38 -7.17 8.59
N ASN A 199 8.10 -7.68 9.80
CA ASN A 199 8.46 -9.04 10.19
C ASN A 199 7.63 -10.12 9.48
N ARG A 200 6.40 -9.79 9.07
CA ARG A 200 5.45 -10.75 8.49
C ARG A 200 5.27 -10.60 6.98
N SER A 201 5.54 -9.40 6.45
CA SER A 201 5.47 -9.04 5.03
C SER A 201 6.78 -8.35 4.66
N PRO A 202 7.89 -9.10 4.52
CA PRO A 202 9.20 -8.55 4.21
C PRO A 202 9.29 -8.04 2.77
#